data_f0ddee862a7effc5c51824b2291d5bdb
#
_entry.id   f0ddee862a7effc5c51824b2291d5bdb
#
_cell.length_a   1.000
_cell.length_b   1.000
_cell.length_c   1.000
_cell.angle_alpha   90.00
_cell.angle_beta   90.00
_cell.angle_gamma   90.00
#
_symmetry.space_group_name_H-M   'P 1'
#
loop_
_entity.id
_entity.type
_entity.pdbx_description
1 polymer ?
#
loop_
_entity_poly.entity_id
_entity_poly.type
_entity_poly.pdbx_seq_one_letter_code
_entity_poly.pdbx_strand_id
1 'polypeptide(L)'
;MIQLTEGTLLERTSGNGNVGSDPQIEYPGVFTCITLTGVVKSGTLVGAHFARAMTNGKIEGNLQHMAEAAAQSQILNLYIVGMLAKAWCPPMVPTQFSWNTGEMVNRFRGMLNPGNVYAFDTTGLADTVDIRAEVVAGTAGALIDVKPSGGGYQFIREHQFQSC
;
A
#
# COMPACT_ATOMS: atom_id res chain seq x y z
N MET A 1 11.19 -12.39 0.33
CA MET A 1 10.74 -11.10 0.94
C MET A 1 11.46 -9.95 0.28
N ILE A 2 10.72 -8.96 -0.18
CA ILE A 2 11.26 -7.70 -0.69
C ILE A 2 10.93 -6.55 0.26
N GLN A 3 11.76 -5.49 0.25
CA GLN A 3 11.49 -4.25 0.97
C GLN A 3 11.17 -3.15 -0.02
N LEU A 4 10.07 -2.44 0.20
CA LEU A 4 9.64 -1.30 -0.59
C LEU A 4 9.75 -0.03 0.24
N THR A 5 10.72 0.81 -0.10
CA THR A 5 10.96 2.09 0.57
C THR A 5 10.28 3.23 -0.18
N GLU A 6 9.95 4.31 0.54
CA GLU A 6 9.52 5.52 -0.14
C GLU A 6 10.65 6.03 -1.04
N GLY A 7 10.31 6.46 -2.23
CA GLY A 7 11.33 6.94 -3.15
C GLY A 7 10.78 7.50 -4.43
N THR A 8 11.69 8.05 -5.20
CA THR A 8 11.42 8.35 -6.61
C THR A 8 11.19 7.05 -7.35
N LEU A 9 10.36 7.08 -8.40
CA LEU A 9 10.25 5.99 -9.36
C LEU A 9 11.65 5.47 -9.66
N LEU A 10 11.96 4.30 -9.14
CA LEU A 10 13.18 3.60 -9.54
C LEU A 10 12.83 2.80 -10.79
N GLU A 11 13.77 2.82 -11.71
CA GLU A 11 13.70 1.90 -12.85
C GLU A 11 13.49 0.50 -12.32
N ARG A 12 12.72 -0.28 -13.04
CA ARG A 12 12.27 -1.64 -12.80
C ARG A 12 13.46 -2.60 -12.63
N THR A 13 14.13 -2.52 -11.51
CA THR A 13 15.22 -3.44 -11.18
C THR A 13 14.85 -4.24 -9.95
N SER A 14 14.49 -5.49 -10.20
CA SER A 14 14.58 -6.60 -9.23
C SER A 14 14.27 -6.27 -7.77
N GLY A 15 13.08 -5.76 -7.46
CA GLY A 15 12.58 -5.77 -6.09
C GLY A 15 13.17 -4.76 -5.11
N ASN A 16 14.01 -3.85 -5.58
CA ASN A 16 14.53 -2.73 -4.81
C ASN A 16 13.94 -1.43 -5.35
N GLY A 17 12.94 -0.92 -4.70
CA GLY A 17 12.26 0.30 -5.11
C GLY A 17 10.96 0.47 -4.33
N ASN A 18 10.12 1.38 -4.79
CA ASN A 18 8.83 1.63 -4.17
C ASN A 18 7.67 0.81 -4.77
N VAL A 19 7.94 -0.02 -5.77
CA VAL A 19 7.00 -0.99 -6.36
C VAL A 19 7.69 -2.33 -6.57
N GLY A 20 7.01 -3.42 -6.27
CA GLY A 20 7.55 -4.77 -6.46
C GLY A 20 6.52 -5.88 -6.27
N SER A 21 6.95 -7.12 -6.51
CA SER A 21 6.14 -8.31 -6.34
C SER A 21 6.94 -9.41 -5.64
N ASP A 22 6.35 -10.02 -4.61
CA ASP A 22 6.93 -11.11 -3.83
C ASP A 22 5.83 -11.73 -2.96
N PRO A 23 5.91 -12.99 -2.53
CA PRO A 23 4.99 -13.55 -1.54
C PRO A 23 5.00 -12.83 -0.19
N GLN A 24 6.06 -12.08 0.13
CA GLN A 24 6.18 -11.31 1.36
C GLN A 24 6.83 -9.95 1.08
N ILE A 25 6.14 -8.87 1.45
CA ILE A 25 6.58 -7.48 1.25
C ILE A 25 6.71 -6.79 2.61
N GLU A 26 7.77 -6.04 2.80
CA GLU A 26 7.98 -5.16 3.95
C GLU A 26 8.07 -3.70 3.49
N TYR A 27 7.44 -2.81 4.22
CA TYR A 27 7.47 -1.37 4.02
C TYR A 27 8.05 -0.71 5.26
N PRO A 28 9.36 -0.48 5.29
CA PRO A 28 10.01 0.13 6.45
C PRO A 28 9.76 1.63 6.51
N GLY A 29 9.64 2.16 7.71
CA GLY A 29 9.66 3.59 7.97
C GLY A 29 8.45 4.36 7.42
N VAL A 30 7.26 3.77 7.42
CA VAL A 30 6.03 4.45 6.97
C VAL A 30 5.65 5.52 7.98
N PHE A 31 5.89 6.77 7.63
CA PHE A 31 5.58 7.95 8.46
C PHE A 31 4.32 8.65 7.95
N THR A 32 4.45 9.56 6.98
CA THR A 32 3.31 10.23 6.34
C THR A 32 2.89 9.56 5.03
N CYS A 33 3.43 8.38 4.79
CA CYS A 33 3.24 7.60 3.58
C CYS A 33 2.00 6.71 3.67
N ILE A 34 1.61 6.17 2.54
CA ILE A 34 0.69 5.04 2.46
C ILE A 34 1.34 3.89 1.69
N THR A 35 0.94 2.69 2.04
CA THR A 35 1.32 1.49 1.32
C THR A 35 0.12 0.87 0.65
N LEU A 36 0.31 0.34 -0.53
CA LEU A 36 -0.65 -0.51 -1.22
C LEU A 36 -0.10 -1.92 -1.30
N THR A 37 -0.92 -2.88 -0.93
CA THR A 37 -0.60 -4.30 -1.08
C THR A 37 -1.76 -4.99 -1.79
N GLY A 38 -1.52 -5.48 -2.99
CA GLY A 38 -2.49 -6.24 -3.76
C GLY A 38 -2.19 -7.75 -3.70
N VAL A 39 -3.19 -8.55 -3.37
CA VAL A 39 -3.12 -10.01 -3.51
C VAL A 39 -3.51 -10.39 -4.92
N VAL A 40 -2.58 -10.96 -5.65
CA VAL A 40 -2.76 -11.32 -7.06
C VAL A 40 -3.27 -12.76 -7.18
N LYS A 41 -4.15 -13.00 -8.12
CA LYS A 41 -4.73 -14.33 -8.35
C LYS A 41 -3.67 -15.43 -8.58
N SER A 42 -2.49 -15.07 -9.01
CA SER A 42 -1.36 -16.00 -9.15
C SER A 42 -0.77 -16.49 -7.82
N GLY A 43 -1.21 -15.95 -6.68
CA GLY A 43 -0.73 -16.35 -5.35
C GLY A 43 0.52 -15.60 -4.88
N THR A 44 0.69 -14.38 -5.34
CA THR A 44 1.77 -13.48 -4.90
C THR A 44 1.19 -12.13 -4.50
N LEU A 45 2.00 -11.27 -3.89
CA LEU A 45 1.67 -9.89 -3.61
C LEU A 45 2.32 -8.98 -4.65
N VAL A 46 1.63 -7.89 -4.96
CA VAL A 46 2.23 -6.70 -5.58
C VAL A 46 2.09 -5.54 -4.61
N GLY A 47 3.10 -4.71 -4.52
CA GLY A 47 3.11 -3.62 -3.55
C GLY A 47 3.64 -2.31 -4.09
N ALA A 48 3.24 -1.22 -3.44
CA ALA A 48 3.77 0.11 -3.69
C ALA A 48 3.81 0.93 -2.40
N HIS A 49 4.86 1.74 -2.24
CA HIS A 49 5.05 2.66 -1.13
C HIS A 49 5.01 4.10 -1.63
N PHE A 50 3.97 4.84 -1.27
CA PHE A 50 3.74 6.20 -1.73
C PHE A 50 4.11 7.21 -0.67
N ALA A 51 5.06 8.08 -0.99
CA ALA A 51 5.37 9.23 -0.17
C ALA A 51 4.31 10.33 -0.35
N ARG A 52 3.97 11.02 0.73
CA ARG A 52 3.03 12.15 0.72
C ARG A 52 3.40 13.26 -0.28
N ALA A 53 4.70 13.46 -0.50
CA ALA A 53 5.22 14.49 -1.40
C ALA A 53 5.23 14.08 -2.88
N MET A 54 4.77 12.87 -3.22
CA MET A 54 4.70 12.44 -4.61
C MET A 54 3.71 13.27 -5.43
N THR A 55 4.08 13.61 -6.65
CA THR A 55 3.17 14.22 -7.61
C THR A 55 2.16 13.21 -8.13
N ASN A 56 1.02 13.69 -8.65
CA ASN A 56 0.01 12.82 -9.26
C ASN A 56 0.61 11.91 -10.35
N GLY A 57 1.49 12.45 -11.21
CA GLY A 57 2.14 11.67 -12.26
C GLY A 57 3.04 10.55 -11.73
N LYS A 58 3.72 10.78 -10.61
CA LYS A 58 4.52 9.72 -9.95
C LYS A 58 3.64 8.64 -9.34
N ILE A 59 2.52 9.01 -8.74
CA ILE A 59 1.56 8.04 -8.20
C ILE A 59 0.97 7.19 -9.33
N GLU A 60 0.52 7.83 -10.41
CA GLU A 60 -0.01 7.12 -11.57
C GLU A 60 1.03 6.17 -12.19
N GLY A 61 2.28 6.62 -12.32
CA GLY A 61 3.38 5.79 -12.77
C GLY A 61 3.62 4.58 -11.85
N ASN A 62 3.58 4.77 -10.54
CA ASN A 62 3.71 3.66 -9.59
C ASN A 62 2.53 2.68 -9.66
N LEU A 63 1.31 3.19 -9.82
CA LEU A 63 0.12 2.33 -10.01
C LEU A 63 0.21 1.53 -11.31
N GLN A 64 0.71 2.13 -12.38
CA GLN A 64 0.96 1.43 -13.63
C GLN A 64 2.01 0.32 -13.45
N HIS A 65 3.13 0.61 -12.78
CA HIS A 65 4.15 -0.40 -12.48
C HIS A 65 3.61 -1.51 -11.57
N MET A 66 2.73 -1.18 -10.63
CA MET A 66 2.07 -2.18 -9.79
C MET A 66 1.15 -3.08 -10.62
N ALA A 67 0.38 -2.52 -11.55
CA ALA A 67 -0.45 -3.28 -12.48
C ALA A 67 0.39 -4.18 -13.40
N GLU A 68 1.53 -3.68 -13.88
CA GLU A 68 2.47 -4.46 -14.67
C GLU A 68 3.12 -5.59 -13.85
N ALA A 69 3.49 -5.32 -12.58
CA ALA A 69 4.04 -6.32 -11.67
C ALA A 69 3.02 -7.44 -11.33
N ALA A 70 1.72 -7.14 -11.40
CA ALA A 70 0.67 -8.14 -11.32
C ALA A 70 0.62 -9.07 -12.56
N ALA A 71 1.41 -8.78 -13.58
CA ALA A 71 1.54 -9.60 -14.79
C ALA A 71 0.19 -9.93 -15.46
N GLN A 72 -0.69 -8.93 -15.58
CA GLN A 72 -2.05 -9.06 -16.10
C GLN A 72 -2.98 -10.00 -15.30
N SER A 73 -2.52 -10.50 -14.16
CA SER A 73 -3.36 -11.24 -13.24
C SER A 73 -4.26 -10.28 -12.46
N GLN A 74 -5.45 -10.75 -12.13
CA GLN A 74 -6.39 -9.97 -11.34
C GLN A 74 -5.85 -9.74 -9.92
N ILE A 75 -5.92 -8.50 -9.44
CA ILE A 75 -5.77 -8.18 -8.02
C ILE A 75 -7.10 -8.52 -7.34
N LEU A 76 -7.08 -9.50 -6.47
CA LEU A 76 -8.29 -9.98 -5.76
C LEU A 76 -8.67 -9.03 -4.64
N ASN A 77 -7.72 -8.73 -3.77
CA ASN A 77 -7.87 -7.80 -2.65
C ASN A 77 -6.74 -6.77 -2.68
N LEU A 78 -7.08 -5.52 -2.42
CA LEU A 78 -6.15 -4.41 -2.28
C LEU A 78 -6.24 -3.88 -0.84
N TYR A 79 -5.10 -3.84 -0.15
CA TYR A 79 -4.97 -3.29 1.19
C TYR A 79 -4.24 -1.95 1.12
N ILE A 80 -4.84 -0.93 1.71
CA ILE A 80 -4.30 0.42 1.86
C ILE A 80 -3.97 0.61 3.34
N VAL A 81 -2.70 0.77 3.67
CA VAL A 81 -2.26 0.94 5.06
C VAL A 81 -1.37 2.16 5.17
N GLY A 82 -1.67 3.05 6.09
CA GLY A 82 -0.88 4.24 6.33
C GLY A 82 -1.62 5.30 7.14
N MET A 83 -1.03 6.46 7.28
CA MET A 83 -1.57 7.57 8.07
C MET A 83 -2.66 8.31 7.27
N LEU A 84 -3.82 7.67 7.08
CA LEU A 84 -4.86 8.13 6.17
C LEU A 84 -5.54 9.39 6.66
N ALA A 85 -6.01 9.41 7.90
CA ALA A 85 -6.78 10.53 8.44
C ALA A 85 -5.94 11.80 8.63
N LYS A 86 -4.67 11.68 8.96
CA LYS A 86 -3.80 12.81 9.27
C LYS A 86 -3.03 13.32 8.06
N ALA A 87 -2.52 12.44 7.24
CA ALA A 87 -1.59 12.81 6.19
C ALA A 87 -2.21 12.84 4.78
N TRP A 88 -3.30 12.13 4.57
CA TRP A 88 -3.89 11.95 3.24
C TRP A 88 -5.32 12.47 3.11
N CYS A 89 -5.85 13.12 4.15
CA CYS A 89 -7.12 13.82 4.10
C CYS A 89 -6.94 15.35 4.04
N PRO A 90 -7.77 16.09 3.29
CA PRO A 90 -7.83 17.53 3.39
C PRO A 90 -8.15 17.99 4.84
N PRO A 91 -7.62 19.11 5.33
CA PRO A 91 -6.76 20.09 4.66
C PRO A 91 -5.26 19.80 4.78
N MET A 92 -4.89 18.66 5.36
CA MET A 92 -3.50 18.32 5.66
C MET A 92 -2.68 17.92 4.43
N VAL A 93 -3.35 17.62 3.33
CA VAL A 93 -2.71 17.24 2.08
C VAL A 93 -2.29 18.49 1.32
N PRO A 94 -1.01 18.63 0.93
CA PRO A 94 -0.59 19.70 0.04
C PRO A 94 -1.41 19.72 -1.24
N THR A 95 -1.53 20.88 -1.86
CA THR A 95 -2.31 21.11 -3.08
C THR A 95 -2.03 20.15 -4.23
N GLN A 96 -0.92 19.46 -4.21
CA GLN A 96 -0.58 18.40 -5.17
C GLN A 96 -1.40 17.11 -4.99
N PHE A 97 -1.97 16.91 -3.80
CA PHE A 97 -2.80 15.77 -3.41
C PHE A 97 -4.06 16.26 -2.72
N SER A 98 -5.01 16.70 -3.48
CA SER A 98 -6.35 17.06 -2.97
C SER A 98 -7.27 15.83 -2.88
N TRP A 99 -6.72 14.64 -2.64
CA TRP A 99 -7.53 13.44 -2.59
C TRP A 99 -8.03 13.20 -1.17
N ASN A 100 -9.32 13.29 -0.97
CA ASN A 100 -9.93 12.64 0.16
C ASN A 100 -9.83 11.10 -0.01
N THR A 101 -10.04 10.36 1.04
CA THR A 101 -9.89 8.90 1.02
C THR A 101 -10.75 8.25 -0.08
N GLY A 102 -11.96 8.75 -0.32
CA GLY A 102 -12.84 8.24 -1.37
C GLY A 102 -12.30 8.45 -2.78
N GLU A 103 -11.76 9.63 -3.08
CA GLU A 103 -11.15 9.93 -4.38
C GLU A 103 -9.90 9.08 -4.60
N MET A 104 -9.08 8.90 -3.58
CA MET A 104 -7.91 8.05 -3.60
C MET A 104 -8.29 6.60 -3.93
N VAL A 105 -9.27 6.05 -3.23
CA VAL A 105 -9.78 4.69 -3.46
C VAL A 105 -10.33 4.55 -4.88
N ASN A 106 -11.11 5.51 -5.36
CA ASN A 106 -11.66 5.49 -6.72
C ASN A 106 -10.55 5.48 -7.78
N ARG A 107 -9.47 6.22 -7.57
CA ARG A 107 -8.33 6.23 -8.49
C ARG A 107 -7.59 4.90 -8.48
N PHE A 108 -7.35 4.31 -7.32
CA PHE A 108 -6.75 2.99 -7.22
C PHE A 108 -7.62 1.92 -7.86
N ARG A 109 -8.94 1.97 -7.67
CA ARG A 109 -9.89 1.09 -8.37
C ARG A 109 -9.82 1.26 -9.87
N GLY A 110 -9.76 2.49 -10.38
CA GLY A 110 -9.71 2.77 -11.82
C GLY A 110 -8.45 2.24 -12.50
N MET A 111 -7.31 2.23 -11.81
CA MET A 111 -6.03 1.81 -12.39
C MET A 111 -5.69 0.34 -12.11
N LEU A 112 -6.07 -0.20 -10.96
CA LEU A 112 -5.69 -1.56 -10.54
C LEU A 112 -6.84 -2.56 -10.67
N ASN A 113 -8.08 -2.07 -10.78
CA ASN A 113 -9.31 -2.88 -10.88
C ASN A 113 -9.36 -4.05 -9.86
N PRO A 114 -9.19 -3.80 -8.56
CA PRO A 114 -9.23 -4.85 -7.55
C PRO A 114 -10.64 -5.34 -7.31
N GLY A 115 -10.78 -6.60 -6.87
CA GLY A 115 -12.07 -7.15 -6.47
C GLY A 115 -12.63 -6.47 -5.22
N ASN A 116 -11.80 -6.31 -4.18
CA ASN A 116 -12.14 -5.62 -2.94
C ASN A 116 -11.03 -4.66 -2.55
N VAL A 117 -11.38 -3.61 -1.79
CA VAL A 117 -10.45 -2.65 -1.23
C VAL A 117 -10.69 -2.53 0.27
N TYR A 118 -9.61 -2.61 1.03
CA TYR A 118 -9.60 -2.52 2.48
C TYR A 118 -8.60 -1.46 2.91
N ALA A 119 -8.98 -0.62 3.86
CA ALA A 119 -8.12 0.43 4.39
C ALA A 119 -7.91 0.28 5.89
N PHE A 120 -6.69 0.55 6.35
CA PHE A 120 -6.35 0.63 7.76
C PHE A 120 -5.54 1.91 8.03
N ASP A 121 -6.07 2.75 8.92
CA ASP A 121 -5.46 4.02 9.29
C ASP A 121 -4.51 3.83 10.46
N THR A 122 -3.23 4.11 10.25
CA THR A 122 -2.20 4.05 11.29
C THR A 122 -2.10 5.33 12.13
N THR A 123 -2.92 6.36 11.84
CA THR A 123 -2.99 7.58 12.64
C THR A 123 -3.32 7.24 14.10
N GLY A 124 -2.46 7.53 15.03
CA GLY A 124 -2.66 7.23 16.44
C GLY A 124 -1.97 5.95 16.94
N LEU A 125 -1.37 5.13 16.06
CA LEU A 125 -0.52 4.02 16.52
C LEU A 125 0.86 4.51 16.93
N ALA A 126 1.54 5.24 16.04
CA ALA A 126 2.84 5.86 16.26
C ALA A 126 3.12 6.84 15.13
N ASP A 127 4.15 7.69 15.30
CA ASP A 127 4.58 8.60 14.23
C ASP A 127 5.17 7.83 13.04
N THR A 128 5.82 6.70 13.30
CA THR A 128 6.41 5.84 12.27
C THR A 128 6.06 4.39 12.55
N VAL A 129 5.70 3.67 11.52
CA VAL A 129 5.42 2.22 11.58
C VAL A 129 6.18 1.49 10.48
N ASP A 130 6.62 0.27 10.74
CA ASP A 130 6.97 -0.68 9.69
C ASP A 130 5.74 -1.53 9.39
N ILE A 131 5.50 -1.84 8.12
CA ILE A 131 4.37 -2.66 7.69
C ILE A 131 4.93 -3.89 6.99
N ARG A 132 4.36 -5.04 7.29
CA ARG A 132 4.72 -6.30 6.62
C ARG A 132 3.43 -6.96 6.12
N ALA A 133 3.50 -7.44 4.89
CA ALA A 133 2.43 -8.20 4.27
C ALA A 133 2.95 -9.57 3.82
N GLU A 134 2.15 -10.61 4.03
CA GLU A 134 2.44 -11.98 3.59
C GLU A 134 1.19 -12.61 2.98
N VAL A 135 1.33 -13.24 1.82
CA VAL A 135 0.21 -13.91 1.17
C VAL A 135 -0.24 -15.12 1.99
N VAL A 136 -1.54 -15.30 2.12
CA VAL A 136 -2.12 -16.52 2.70
C VAL A 136 -2.36 -17.52 1.57
N ALA A 137 -1.55 -18.56 1.52
CA ALA A 137 -1.62 -19.56 0.46
C ALA A 137 -3.03 -20.13 0.28
N GLY A 138 -3.49 -20.20 -0.97
CA GLY A 138 -4.80 -20.71 -1.33
C GLY A 138 -5.98 -19.79 -1.03
N THR A 139 -5.73 -18.54 -0.65
CA THR A 139 -6.78 -17.54 -0.39
C THR A 139 -6.55 -16.26 -1.20
N ALA A 140 -7.55 -15.37 -1.18
CA ALA A 140 -7.43 -14.01 -1.72
C ALA A 140 -6.85 -13.02 -0.68
N GLY A 141 -6.50 -13.49 0.52
CA GLY A 141 -6.11 -12.67 1.66
C GLY A 141 -4.60 -12.52 1.82
N ALA A 142 -4.22 -11.49 2.56
CA ALA A 142 -2.87 -11.33 3.08
C ALA A 142 -2.93 -11.11 4.60
N LEU A 143 -1.92 -11.60 5.30
CA LEU A 143 -1.64 -11.20 6.67
C LEU A 143 -0.91 -9.87 6.62
N ILE A 144 -1.44 -8.88 7.31
CA ILE A 144 -0.84 -7.55 7.42
C ILE A 144 -0.45 -7.31 8.88
N ASP A 145 0.82 -7.10 9.12
CA ASP A 145 1.36 -6.74 10.42
C ASP A 145 1.84 -5.29 10.41
N VAL A 146 1.62 -4.58 11.50
CA VAL A 146 2.21 -3.26 11.74
C VAL A 146 3.11 -3.31 12.97
N LYS A 147 4.24 -2.62 12.90
CA LYS A 147 5.19 -2.49 14.00
C LYS A 147 5.39 -1.00 14.30
N PRO A 148 4.75 -0.47 15.35
CA PRO A 148 5.00 0.90 15.78
C PRO A 148 6.46 1.09 16.19
N SER A 149 6.99 2.29 16.01
CA SER A 149 8.33 2.64 16.49
C SER A 149 8.47 2.34 17.97
N GLY A 150 9.51 1.57 18.33
CA GLY A 150 9.75 1.10 19.71
C GLY A 150 8.90 -0.10 20.16
N GLY A 151 8.04 -0.63 19.29
CA GLY A 151 7.19 -1.79 19.56
C GLY A 151 7.57 -3.05 18.78
N GLY A 152 6.77 -4.10 18.95
CA GLY A 152 6.81 -5.33 18.14
C GLY A 152 5.76 -5.32 17.04
N TYR A 153 5.85 -6.27 16.10
CA TYR A 153 4.81 -6.47 15.09
C TYR A 153 3.49 -6.89 15.74
N GLN A 154 2.41 -6.27 15.26
CA GLN A 154 1.04 -6.53 15.67
C GLN A 154 0.21 -6.84 14.42
N PHE A 155 -0.46 -7.98 14.43
CA PHE A 155 -1.33 -8.40 13.36
C PHE A 155 -2.60 -7.53 13.30
N ILE A 156 -2.92 -7.01 12.11
CA ILE A 156 -4.19 -6.31 11.87
C ILE A 156 -5.26 -7.34 11.58
N ARG A 157 -6.25 -7.45 12.45
CA ARG A 157 -7.37 -8.37 12.29
C ARG A 157 -8.32 -7.87 11.19
N GLU A 158 -8.97 -8.80 10.50
CA GLU A 158 -9.88 -8.50 9.40
C GLU A 158 -10.91 -7.42 9.73
N HIS A 159 -11.53 -7.48 10.91
CA HIS A 159 -12.55 -6.51 11.35
C HIS A 159 -12.00 -5.10 11.64
N GLN A 160 -10.68 -4.91 11.70
CA GLN A 160 -10.03 -3.61 11.88
C GLN A 160 -9.85 -2.88 10.55
N PHE A 161 -9.98 -3.58 9.43
CA PHE A 161 -9.97 -2.96 8.11
C PHE A 161 -11.34 -2.37 7.81
N GLN A 162 -11.32 -1.16 7.24
CA GLN A 162 -12.50 -0.55 6.65
C GLN A 162 -12.64 -1.05 5.21
N SER A 163 -13.79 -1.63 4.89
CA SER A 163 -14.14 -1.93 3.50
C SER A 163 -14.47 -0.64 2.76
N CYS A 164 -13.91 -0.51 1.59
CA CYS A 164 -14.05 0.69 0.76
C CYS A 164 -14.80 0.43 -0.55
#